data_28d5bed46f1e40aa0ec0b73d0c001e73
#
_entry.id   28d5bed46f1e40aa0ec0b73d0c001e73
#
_cell.length_a   1.000
_cell.length_b   1.000
_cell.length_c   1.000
_cell.angle_alpha   90.00
_cell.angle_beta   90.00
_cell.angle_gamma   90.00
#
_symmetry.space_group_name_H-M   'P 1'
#
loop_
_entity.id
_entity.type
_entity.pdbx_description
1 polymer ?
#
loop_
_entity_poly.entity_id
_entity_poly.type
_entity_poly.pdbx_seq_one_letter_code
_entity_poly.pdbx_strand_id
1 'polypeptide(L)'
;MWVLYAFGSALFAGLTAVLAKCGIRKTDSTVATAIRTIVVLVFSWLMVFLVGSQSQITQLGGKTLLFLILSGLATGASWLCYFRALQIGDINKVVPVDKSSTVLTILLAVVFLHESLSLTKGAGIVCIAAGTYLMIGKKQSSGAAKTGASWL
;
A
#
# COMPACT_ATOMS: atom_id res chain seq x y z
N MET A 1 15.70 12.04 -12.18
CA MET A 1 14.65 11.22 -12.85
C MET A 1 13.86 10.35 -11.86
N TRP A 2 14.50 9.50 -11.03
CA TRP A 2 13.80 8.61 -10.09
C TRP A 2 12.84 9.32 -9.10
N VAL A 3 13.16 10.54 -8.65
CA VAL A 3 12.31 11.34 -7.74
C VAL A 3 10.95 11.66 -8.38
N LEU A 4 10.94 11.99 -9.67
CA LEU A 4 9.71 12.32 -10.41
C LEU A 4 8.77 11.10 -10.49
N TYR A 5 9.33 9.91 -10.75
CA TYR A 5 8.57 8.65 -10.73
C TYR A 5 8.05 8.31 -9.33
N ALA A 6 8.83 8.61 -8.27
CA ALA A 6 8.42 8.40 -6.90
C ALA A 6 7.23 9.29 -6.52
N PHE A 7 7.25 10.58 -6.88
CA PHE A 7 6.11 11.48 -6.68
C PHE A 7 4.88 11.05 -7.47
N GLY A 8 5.05 10.66 -8.74
CA GLY A 8 3.97 10.10 -9.54
C GLY A 8 3.34 8.87 -8.90
N SER A 9 4.16 7.94 -8.43
CA SER A 9 3.69 6.75 -7.71
C SER A 9 2.90 7.11 -6.44
N ALA A 10 3.39 8.07 -5.65
CA ALA A 10 2.72 8.52 -4.44
C ALA A 10 1.34 9.14 -4.74
N LEU A 11 1.23 9.94 -5.80
CA LEU A 11 -0.02 10.54 -6.25
C LEU A 11 -1.04 9.46 -6.65
N PHE A 12 -0.64 8.51 -7.49
CA PHE A 12 -1.51 7.41 -7.90
C PHE A 12 -1.88 6.50 -6.73
N ALA A 13 -0.98 6.27 -5.77
CA ALA A 13 -1.28 5.51 -4.57
C ALA A 13 -2.34 6.20 -3.69
N GLY A 14 -2.26 7.52 -3.54
CA GLY A 14 -3.27 8.31 -2.83
C GLY A 14 -4.63 8.27 -3.53
N LEU A 15 -4.66 8.50 -4.84
CA LEU A 15 -5.88 8.41 -5.64
C LEU A 15 -6.51 7.02 -5.56
N THR A 16 -5.71 5.97 -5.63
CA THR A 16 -6.13 4.59 -5.45
C THR A 16 -6.83 4.36 -4.12
N ALA A 17 -6.29 4.87 -3.01
CA ALA A 17 -6.87 4.69 -1.68
C ALA A 17 -8.27 5.34 -1.58
N VAL A 18 -8.46 6.53 -2.17
CA VAL A 18 -9.75 7.23 -2.21
C VAL A 18 -10.76 6.50 -3.08
N LEU A 19 -10.37 6.15 -4.31
CA LEU A 19 -11.24 5.42 -5.24
C LEU A 19 -11.65 4.05 -4.69
N ALA A 20 -10.71 3.32 -4.08
CA ALA A 20 -10.99 2.04 -3.43
C ALA A 20 -12.05 2.20 -2.32
N LYS A 21 -11.93 3.22 -1.46
CA LYS A 21 -12.91 3.48 -0.40
C LYS A 21 -14.29 3.80 -0.97
N CYS A 22 -14.37 4.54 -2.06
CA CYS A 22 -15.64 4.84 -2.73
C CYS A 22 -16.26 3.57 -3.34
N GLY A 23 -15.46 2.73 -3.99
CA GLY A 23 -15.93 1.51 -4.66
C GLY A 23 -16.38 0.39 -3.70
N ILE A 24 -15.73 0.27 -2.53
CA ILE A 24 -15.98 -0.83 -1.58
C ILE A 24 -17.24 -0.60 -0.71
N ARG A 25 -17.81 0.59 -0.69
CA ARG A 25 -18.93 0.93 0.22
C ARG A 25 -20.12 -0.03 0.14
N LYS A 26 -20.38 -0.63 -1.02
CA LYS A 26 -21.54 -1.52 -1.27
C LYS A 26 -21.13 -2.90 -1.82
N THR A 27 -19.83 -3.18 -1.93
CA THR A 27 -19.32 -4.41 -2.56
C THR A 27 -18.49 -5.19 -1.55
N ASP A 28 -18.54 -6.51 -1.62
CA ASP A 28 -17.65 -7.36 -0.81
C ASP A 28 -16.18 -7.05 -1.14
N SER A 29 -15.36 -6.96 -0.09
CA SER A 29 -13.94 -6.60 -0.23
C SER A 29 -13.15 -7.59 -1.10
N THR A 30 -13.53 -8.86 -1.05
CA THR A 30 -12.91 -9.93 -1.84
C THR A 30 -13.21 -9.77 -3.32
N VAL A 31 -14.46 -9.48 -3.66
CA VAL A 31 -14.90 -9.22 -5.04
C VAL A 31 -14.24 -7.97 -5.60
N ALA A 32 -14.19 -6.89 -4.81
CA ALA A 32 -13.54 -5.66 -5.21
C ALA A 32 -12.03 -5.87 -5.48
N THR A 33 -11.35 -6.68 -4.64
CA THR A 33 -9.95 -7.04 -4.84
C THR A 33 -9.77 -7.85 -6.13
N ALA A 34 -10.63 -8.83 -6.40
CA ALA A 34 -10.56 -9.66 -7.59
C ALA A 34 -10.71 -8.84 -8.88
N ILE A 35 -11.74 -8.00 -8.97
CA ILE A 35 -11.99 -7.13 -10.12
C ILE A 35 -10.78 -6.22 -10.37
N ARG A 36 -10.27 -5.59 -9.33
CA ARG A 36 -9.12 -4.72 -9.42
C ARG A 36 -7.85 -5.47 -9.89
N THR A 37 -7.64 -6.69 -9.40
CA THR A 37 -6.49 -7.50 -9.79
C THR A 37 -6.54 -7.82 -11.29
N ILE A 38 -7.73 -8.12 -11.83
CA ILE A 38 -7.91 -8.34 -13.27
C ILE A 38 -7.53 -7.08 -14.07
N VAL A 39 -7.98 -5.90 -13.65
CA VAL A 39 -7.65 -4.64 -14.32
C VAL A 39 -6.14 -4.39 -14.29
N VAL A 40 -5.49 -4.59 -13.14
CA VAL A 40 -4.04 -4.42 -13.00
C VAL A 40 -3.29 -5.43 -13.87
N LEU A 41 -3.75 -6.68 -13.95
CA LEU A 41 -3.15 -7.72 -14.77
C LEU A 41 -3.21 -7.33 -16.27
N VAL A 42 -4.37 -6.93 -16.76
CA VAL A 42 -4.54 -6.49 -18.16
C VAL A 42 -3.65 -5.29 -18.45
N PHE A 43 -3.64 -4.30 -17.57
CA PHE A 43 -2.80 -3.10 -17.74
C PHE A 43 -1.31 -3.45 -17.74
N SER A 44 -0.87 -4.34 -16.85
CA SER A 44 0.54 -4.77 -16.78
C SER A 44 0.97 -5.50 -18.06
N TRP A 45 0.14 -6.40 -18.59
CA TRP A 45 0.43 -7.08 -19.86
C TRP A 45 0.46 -6.11 -21.03
N LEU A 46 -0.46 -5.16 -21.08
CA LEU A 46 -0.46 -4.11 -22.10
C LEU A 46 0.85 -3.31 -22.06
N MET A 47 1.35 -2.97 -20.88
CA MET A 47 2.64 -2.29 -20.75
C MET A 47 3.83 -3.15 -21.19
N VAL A 48 3.83 -4.46 -20.92
CA VAL A 48 4.86 -5.38 -21.41
C VAL A 48 4.90 -5.39 -22.95
N PHE A 49 3.73 -5.39 -23.61
CA PHE A 49 3.65 -5.34 -25.07
C PHE A 49 4.11 -3.98 -25.62
N LEU A 50 3.69 -2.86 -25.01
CA LEU A 50 4.09 -1.52 -25.45
C LEU A 50 5.59 -1.26 -25.33
N VAL A 51 6.22 -1.77 -24.28
CA VAL A 51 7.67 -1.62 -24.04
C VAL A 51 8.50 -2.65 -24.81
N GLY A 52 7.86 -3.69 -25.37
CA GLY A 52 8.55 -4.73 -26.13
C GLY A 52 9.42 -5.67 -25.28
N SER A 53 9.14 -5.78 -23.98
CA SER A 53 9.96 -6.57 -23.04
C SER A 53 9.63 -8.07 -23.03
N GLN A 54 8.89 -8.58 -24.00
CA GLN A 54 8.42 -9.97 -24.06
C GLN A 54 9.57 -10.99 -24.10
N SER A 55 10.67 -10.66 -24.79
CA SER A 55 11.85 -11.53 -24.92
C SER A 55 12.57 -11.75 -23.58
N GLN A 56 12.40 -10.87 -22.61
CA GLN A 56 13.02 -11.01 -21.30
C GLN A 56 12.31 -12.06 -20.43
N ILE A 57 11.04 -12.38 -20.71
CA ILE A 57 10.26 -13.37 -19.96
C ILE A 57 10.90 -14.76 -20.07
N THR A 58 11.41 -15.13 -21.25
CA THR A 58 12.05 -16.41 -21.50
C THR A 58 13.46 -16.54 -20.91
N GLN A 59 14.07 -15.41 -20.52
CA GLN A 59 15.41 -15.37 -19.93
C GLN A 59 15.39 -15.36 -18.39
N LEU A 60 14.19 -15.38 -17.77
CA LEU A 60 14.06 -15.39 -16.33
C LEU A 60 14.55 -16.70 -15.73
N GLY A 61 15.58 -16.64 -14.89
CA GLY A 61 16.05 -17.79 -14.12
C GLY A 61 15.00 -18.30 -13.14
N GLY A 62 14.96 -19.62 -12.90
CA GLY A 62 13.97 -20.24 -11.99
C GLY A 62 13.93 -19.64 -10.58
N LYS A 63 15.07 -19.20 -10.04
CA LYS A 63 15.14 -18.50 -8.75
C LYS A 63 14.38 -17.17 -8.80
N THR A 64 14.56 -16.37 -9.84
CA THR A 64 13.86 -15.09 -10.02
C THR A 64 12.36 -15.29 -10.10
N LEU A 65 11.93 -16.32 -10.86
CA LEU A 65 10.52 -16.65 -10.99
C LEU A 65 9.91 -17.06 -9.67
N LEU A 66 10.60 -17.85 -8.85
CA LEU A 66 10.14 -18.23 -7.51
C LEU A 66 9.93 -17.01 -6.60
N PHE A 67 10.90 -16.09 -6.57
CA PHE A 67 10.77 -14.86 -5.76
C PHE A 67 9.65 -13.96 -6.25
N LEU A 68 9.42 -13.85 -7.55
CA LEU A 68 8.32 -13.09 -8.13
C LEU A 68 6.96 -13.70 -7.77
N ILE A 69 6.83 -15.03 -7.79
CA ILE A 69 5.60 -15.73 -7.37
C ILE A 69 5.33 -15.49 -5.88
N LEU A 70 6.34 -15.66 -5.02
CA LEU A 70 6.20 -15.41 -3.58
C LEU A 70 5.82 -13.95 -3.29
N SER A 71 6.46 -13.01 -3.98
CA SER A 71 6.14 -11.58 -3.88
C SER A 71 4.70 -11.29 -4.33
N GLY A 72 4.26 -11.91 -5.41
CA GLY A 72 2.88 -11.78 -5.90
C GLY A 72 1.85 -12.30 -4.91
N LEU A 73 2.11 -13.47 -4.29
CA LEU A 73 1.24 -14.03 -3.25
C LEU A 73 1.18 -13.12 -2.02
N ALA A 74 2.33 -12.62 -1.56
CA ALA A 74 2.40 -11.68 -0.42
C ALA A 74 1.63 -10.38 -0.72
N THR A 75 1.76 -9.85 -1.94
CA THR A 75 1.03 -8.66 -2.39
C THR A 75 -0.46 -8.91 -2.41
N GLY A 76 -0.92 -10.05 -2.94
CA GLY A 76 -2.32 -10.42 -2.96
C GLY A 76 -2.92 -10.53 -1.55
N ALA A 77 -2.22 -11.20 -0.63
CA ALA A 77 -2.63 -11.31 0.76
C ALA A 77 -2.70 -9.93 1.45
N SER A 78 -1.69 -9.08 1.22
CA SER A 78 -1.67 -7.71 1.74
C SER A 78 -2.88 -6.90 1.27
N TRP A 79 -3.25 -7.01 0.00
CA TRP A 79 -4.39 -6.28 -0.56
C TRP A 79 -5.73 -6.76 -0.03
N LEU A 80 -5.90 -8.07 0.17
CA LEU A 80 -7.11 -8.61 0.81
C LEU A 80 -7.28 -8.03 2.23
N CYS A 81 -6.21 -8.02 3.01
CA CYS A 81 -6.22 -7.42 4.35
C CYS A 81 -6.50 -5.90 4.30
N TYR A 82 -5.85 -5.18 3.39
CA TYR A 82 -6.00 -3.74 3.23
C TYR A 82 -7.44 -3.35 2.85
N PHE A 83 -8.03 -4.03 1.87
CA PHE A 83 -9.40 -3.72 1.46
C PHE A 83 -10.43 -4.12 2.52
N ARG A 84 -10.19 -5.21 3.24
CA ARG A 84 -11.03 -5.56 4.38
C ARG A 84 -10.94 -4.49 5.47
N ALA A 85 -9.75 -4.02 5.77
CA ALA A 85 -9.56 -2.94 6.73
C ALA A 85 -10.23 -1.63 6.28
N LEU A 86 -10.17 -1.28 4.98
CA LEU A 86 -10.88 -0.12 4.43
C LEU A 86 -12.40 -0.24 4.50
N GLN A 87 -12.93 -1.46 4.39
CA GLN A 87 -14.37 -1.71 4.45
C GLN A 87 -14.93 -1.46 5.84
N ILE A 88 -14.27 -1.98 6.88
CA ILE A 88 -14.71 -1.90 8.27
C ILE A 88 -14.14 -0.70 9.04
N GLY A 89 -13.06 -0.11 8.55
CA GLY A 89 -12.33 0.97 9.22
C GLY A 89 -12.44 2.34 8.55
N ASP A 90 -11.89 3.34 9.24
CA ASP A 90 -11.73 4.70 8.73
C ASP A 90 -10.48 4.80 7.84
N ILE A 91 -10.63 5.36 6.64
CA ILE A 91 -9.53 5.56 5.70
C ILE A 91 -8.35 6.34 6.31
N ASN A 92 -8.66 7.34 7.14
CA ASN A 92 -7.66 8.18 7.80
C ASN A 92 -6.82 7.43 8.85
N LYS A 93 -7.26 6.24 9.27
CA LYS A 93 -6.52 5.36 10.17
C LYS A 93 -5.86 4.22 9.41
N VAL A 94 -6.57 3.61 8.48
CA VAL A 94 -6.09 2.45 7.71
C VAL A 94 -4.90 2.82 6.82
N VAL A 95 -4.97 3.95 6.11
CA VAL A 95 -3.89 4.37 5.20
C VAL A 95 -2.57 4.65 5.92
N PRO A 96 -2.52 5.40 7.03
CA PRO A 96 -1.26 5.59 7.76
C PRO A 96 -0.70 4.30 8.34
N VAL A 97 -1.56 3.40 8.85
CA VAL A 97 -1.12 2.10 9.36
C VAL A 97 -0.53 1.24 8.23
N ASP A 98 -1.15 1.22 7.07
CA ASP A 98 -0.63 0.54 5.89
C ASP A 98 0.75 1.09 5.49
N LYS A 99 0.91 2.42 5.50
CA LYS A 99 2.19 3.07 5.20
C LYS A 99 3.29 2.83 6.23
N SER A 100 2.94 2.43 7.46
CA SER A 100 3.94 2.01 8.45
C SER A 100 4.69 0.73 8.03
N SER A 101 4.15 -0.03 7.07
CA SER A 101 4.85 -1.15 6.44
C SER A 101 6.17 -0.75 5.79
N THR A 102 6.32 0.52 5.39
CA THR A 102 7.60 1.07 4.89
C THR A 102 8.69 0.99 5.95
N VAL A 103 8.36 1.26 7.21
CA VAL A 103 9.30 1.12 8.34
C VAL A 103 9.75 -0.34 8.49
N LEU A 104 8.78 -1.27 8.43
CA LEU A 104 9.06 -2.70 8.47
C LEU A 104 9.94 -3.14 7.29
N THR A 105 9.68 -2.64 6.09
CA THR A 105 10.48 -2.94 4.89
C THR A 105 11.93 -2.47 5.06
N ILE A 106 12.16 -1.28 5.63
CA ILE A 106 13.52 -0.78 5.86
C ILE A 106 14.22 -1.65 6.93
N LEU A 107 13.52 -2.02 8.00
CA LEU A 107 14.08 -2.91 9.02
C LEU A 107 14.45 -4.29 8.44
N LEU A 108 13.58 -4.87 7.62
CA LEU A 108 13.86 -6.13 6.93
C LEU A 108 15.03 -6.00 5.94
N ALA A 109 15.11 -4.89 5.20
CA ALA A 109 16.24 -4.63 4.30
C ALA A 109 17.58 -4.56 5.06
N VAL A 110 17.61 -3.92 6.22
CA VAL A 110 18.81 -3.87 7.07
C VAL A 110 19.20 -5.28 7.56
N VAL A 111 18.21 -6.08 8.00
CA VAL A 111 18.47 -7.42 8.57
C VAL A 111 18.86 -8.42 7.49
N PHE A 112 18.12 -8.47 6.36
CA PHE A 112 18.33 -9.50 5.34
C PHE A 112 19.34 -9.11 4.25
N LEU A 113 19.38 -7.83 3.88
CA LEU A 113 20.29 -7.34 2.84
C LEU A 113 21.58 -6.73 3.41
N HIS A 114 21.72 -6.66 4.75
CA HIS A 114 22.86 -6.03 5.42
C HIS A 114 23.13 -4.59 4.94
N GLU A 115 22.07 -3.87 4.56
CA GLU A 115 22.20 -2.47 4.15
C GLU A 115 22.56 -1.58 5.35
N SER A 116 23.50 -0.66 5.14
CA SER A 116 23.87 0.32 6.16
C SER A 116 22.73 1.31 6.41
N LEU A 117 22.38 1.51 7.68
CA LEU A 117 21.47 2.57 8.11
C LEU A 117 22.18 3.93 7.93
N SER A 118 21.82 4.66 6.87
CA SER A 118 22.21 6.06 6.75
C SER A 118 21.37 6.92 7.68
N LEU A 119 21.95 8.02 8.20
CA LEU A 119 21.25 9.00 9.04
C LEU A 119 19.94 9.50 8.38
N THR A 120 19.96 9.68 7.06
CA THR A 120 18.77 10.07 6.27
C THR A 120 17.65 9.02 6.30
N LYS A 121 18.00 7.73 6.24
CA LYS A 121 17.03 6.63 6.37
C LYS A 121 16.41 6.60 7.77
N GLY A 122 17.24 6.80 8.81
CA GLY A 122 16.80 6.88 10.20
C GLY A 122 15.82 8.03 10.44
N ALA A 123 16.15 9.24 9.96
CA ALA A 123 15.25 10.40 10.04
C ALA A 123 13.92 10.16 9.34
N GLY A 124 13.91 9.51 8.15
CA GLY A 124 12.69 9.13 7.44
C GLY A 124 11.79 8.17 8.23
N ILE A 125 12.38 7.17 8.87
CA ILE A 125 11.66 6.23 9.75
C ILE A 125 10.96 6.97 10.89
N VAL A 126 11.69 7.85 11.58
CA VAL A 126 11.14 8.65 12.70
C VAL A 126 10.00 9.55 12.21
N CYS A 127 10.16 10.22 11.06
CA CYS A 127 9.10 11.06 10.48
C CYS A 127 7.84 10.27 10.13
N ILE A 128 7.98 9.07 9.52
CA ILE A 128 6.84 8.21 9.18
C ILE A 128 6.15 7.72 10.45
N ALA A 129 6.91 7.25 11.44
CA ALA A 129 6.35 6.78 12.71
C ALA A 129 5.62 7.89 13.47
N ALA A 130 6.22 9.08 13.57
CA ALA A 130 5.62 10.24 14.20
C ALA A 130 4.35 10.70 13.46
N GLY A 131 4.40 10.79 12.12
CA GLY A 131 3.24 11.14 11.30
C GLY A 131 2.08 10.17 11.45
N THR A 132 2.36 8.87 11.45
CA THR A 132 1.37 7.82 11.68
C THR A 132 0.73 7.94 13.06
N TYR A 133 1.55 8.13 14.09
CA TYR A 133 1.08 8.29 15.47
C TYR A 133 0.19 9.53 15.62
N LEU A 134 0.59 10.67 15.07
CA LEU A 134 -0.18 11.92 15.11
C LEU A 134 -1.53 11.80 14.40
N MET A 135 -1.59 11.10 13.26
CA MET A 135 -2.85 10.89 12.53
C MET A 135 -3.82 9.99 13.31
N ILE A 136 -3.32 8.97 14.00
CA ILE A 136 -4.15 8.07 14.79
C ILE A 136 -4.63 8.77 16.07
N GLY A 137 -3.74 9.51 16.75
CA GLY A 137 -4.02 10.15 18.04
C GLY A 137 -5.00 11.33 17.95
N LYS A 138 -4.93 12.13 16.91
CA LYS A 138 -5.71 13.38 16.80
C LYS A 138 -7.23 13.18 16.67
N LYS A 139 -7.73 11.99 16.37
CA LYS A 139 -9.15 11.71 16.18
C LYS A 139 -9.86 11.08 17.39
N GLN A 140 -9.14 10.66 18.42
CA GLN A 140 -9.77 10.25 19.69
C GLN A 140 -10.36 11.45 20.46
N SER A 141 -9.78 12.63 20.29
CA SER A 141 -10.23 13.87 20.96
C SER A 141 -11.50 14.48 20.34
N SER A 142 -11.79 14.23 19.05
CA SER A 142 -12.94 14.82 18.36
C SER A 142 -14.20 13.94 18.36
N GLY A 143 -14.08 12.66 18.70
CA GLY A 143 -15.21 11.71 18.77
C GLY A 143 -15.98 11.76 20.08
N ALA A 144 -15.36 12.21 21.15
CA ALA A 144 -15.99 12.30 22.48
C ALA A 144 -16.94 13.51 22.65
N ALA A 145 -16.83 14.52 21.76
CA ALA A 145 -17.63 15.74 21.87
C ALA A 145 -18.97 15.73 21.10
N LYS A 146 -19.29 14.67 20.36
CA LYS A 146 -20.53 14.60 19.54
C LYS A 146 -21.59 13.62 20.03
N THR A 147 -21.39 12.94 21.14
CA THR A 147 -22.38 11.98 21.68
C THR A 147 -23.25 12.58 22.79
N GLY A 148 -23.15 13.88 23.06
CA GLY A 148 -23.84 14.55 24.16
C GLY A 148 -25.05 15.43 23.79
N ALA A 149 -25.47 15.52 22.52
CA ALA A 149 -26.54 16.46 22.15
C ALA A 149 -27.39 15.93 20.99
N SER A 150 -28.21 14.92 21.25
CA SER A 150 -29.45 14.69 20.50
C SER A 150 -30.35 13.65 21.17
N TRP A 151 -30.90 14.00 22.33
CA TRP A 151 -32.14 13.43 22.85
C TRP A 151 -32.93 14.58 23.46
N LEU A 152 -33.65 15.33 22.65
CA LEU A 152 -34.90 16.05 22.96
C LEU A 152 -35.66 16.25 21.68
#